data_1d1d4025ede905a71e80cf6e85c2a794
#
_entry.id   1d1d4025ede905a71e80cf6e85c2a794
#
_cell.length_a   1.000
_cell.length_b   1.000
_cell.length_c   1.000
_cell.angle_alpha   90.00
_cell.angle_beta   90.00
_cell.angle_gamma   90.00
#
_symmetry.space_group_name_H-M   'P 1'
#
loop_
_entity.id
_entity.type
_entity.pdbx_description
1 polymer ?
#
loop_
_entity_poly.entity_id
_entity_poly.type
_entity_poly.pdbx_seq_one_letter_code
_entity_poly.pdbx_strand_id
1 'polypeptide(L)'
;MPFTPAIECTIRTELSDGFLRLEAIARSDAAAAGKYTFLVAKRSASGSSNNAQNGAFILRAGREEILTTLVLDRSAVGNYHAELSLQTDSGNATCTAP
;
A
#
# COMPACT_ATOMS: atom_id res chain seq x y z
N MET A 1 -8.47 26.05 15.77
CA MET A 1 -8.70 25.05 14.72
C MET A 1 -8.38 23.66 15.24
N PRO A 2 -9.28 22.70 15.07
CA PRO A 2 -8.93 21.36 15.45
C PRO A 2 -7.81 20.86 14.54
N PHE A 3 -6.80 20.29 15.18
CA PHE A 3 -5.69 19.67 14.44
C PHE A 3 -6.16 18.33 13.91
N THR A 4 -6.06 18.14 12.58
CA THR A 4 -6.37 16.87 11.95
C THR A 4 -5.02 16.20 11.61
N PRO A 5 -4.70 15.04 12.20
CA PRO A 5 -3.46 14.34 11.88
C PRO A 5 -3.43 13.99 10.39
N ALA A 6 -2.28 14.20 9.78
CA ALA A 6 -2.09 13.80 8.39
C ALA A 6 -1.87 12.29 8.34
N ILE A 7 -2.67 11.60 7.53
CA ILE A 7 -2.48 10.19 7.22
C ILE A 7 -1.79 10.12 5.87
N GLU A 8 -0.66 9.43 5.82
CA GLU A 8 0.12 9.27 4.60
C GLU A 8 0.15 7.82 4.19
N CYS A 9 -0.01 7.56 2.91
CA CYS A 9 0.21 6.22 2.36
C CYS A 9 1.29 6.27 1.28
N THR A 10 2.03 5.17 1.18
CA THR A 10 3.08 5.00 0.19
C THR A 10 3.11 3.55 -0.24
N ILE A 11 3.33 3.34 -1.53
CA ILE A 11 3.63 2.01 -2.04
C ILE A 11 5.09 2.04 -2.48
N ARG A 12 5.93 1.32 -1.74
CA ARG A 12 7.36 1.23 -2.07
C ARG A 12 7.57 0.02 -2.96
N THR A 13 8.29 0.22 -4.05
CA THR A 13 8.60 -0.85 -4.99
C THR A 13 10.09 -1.09 -5.02
N GLU A 14 10.47 -2.36 -5.09
CA GLU A 14 11.88 -2.75 -5.17
C GLU A 14 12.02 -3.94 -6.10
N LEU A 15 12.89 -3.81 -7.10
CA LEU A 15 13.20 -4.91 -8.03
C LEU A 15 14.49 -5.57 -7.57
N SER A 16 14.44 -6.88 -7.35
CA SER A 16 15.58 -7.65 -6.87
C SER A 16 15.51 -9.06 -7.43
N ASP A 17 16.59 -9.50 -8.06
CA ASP A 17 16.83 -10.91 -8.48
C ASP A 17 15.63 -11.61 -9.12
N GLY A 18 14.95 -10.93 -10.04
CA GLY A 18 13.84 -11.53 -10.76
C GLY A 18 12.48 -11.38 -10.08
N PHE A 19 12.42 -10.62 -8.99
CA PHE A 19 11.18 -10.36 -8.28
C PHE A 19 10.95 -8.86 -8.11
N LEU A 20 9.69 -8.48 -8.15
CA LEU A 20 9.24 -7.13 -7.83
C LEU A 20 8.51 -7.18 -6.49
N ARG A 21 9.06 -6.49 -5.50
CA ARG A 21 8.44 -6.43 -4.18
C ARG A 21 7.70 -5.11 -4.02
N LEU A 22 6.44 -5.20 -3.59
CA LEU A 22 5.59 -4.06 -3.29
C LEU A 22 5.32 -4.04 -1.80
N GLU A 23 5.57 -2.91 -1.15
CA GLU A 23 5.28 -2.72 0.27
C GLU A 23 4.24 -1.63 0.44
N ALA A 24 3.12 -1.98 1.07
CA ALA A 24 2.08 -1.01 1.40
C ALA A 24 2.40 -0.40 2.76
N ILE A 25 2.60 0.92 2.78
CA ILE A 25 3.14 1.62 3.94
C ILE A 25 2.18 2.72 4.36
N ALA A 26 1.99 2.85 5.66
CA ALA A 26 1.18 3.92 6.26
C ALA A 26 1.97 4.65 7.34
N ARG A 27 1.70 5.94 7.46
CA ARG A 27 2.28 6.79 8.49
C ARG A 27 1.26 7.84 8.92
N SER A 28 1.27 8.20 10.19
CA SER A 28 0.44 9.28 10.73
C SER A 28 1.24 10.08 11.74
N ASP A 29 0.98 11.39 11.81
CA ASP A 29 1.62 12.27 12.80
C ASP A 29 1.10 11.99 14.21
N ALA A 30 -0.08 11.40 14.34
CA ALA A 30 -0.65 11.02 15.63
C ALA A 30 -1.04 9.55 15.58
N ALA A 31 -1.20 8.95 16.75
CA ALA A 31 -1.68 7.57 16.84
C ALA A 31 -3.02 7.44 16.12
N ALA A 32 -3.19 6.41 15.33
CA ALA A 32 -4.39 6.17 14.56
C ALA A 32 -4.62 4.67 14.39
N ALA A 33 -5.87 4.29 14.25
CA ALA A 33 -6.22 2.90 13.95
C ALA A 33 -7.20 2.89 12.79
N GLY A 34 -7.14 1.85 11.98
CA GLY A 34 -8.01 1.78 10.82
C GLY A 34 -7.90 0.48 10.07
N LYS A 35 -8.33 0.54 8.82
CA LYS A 35 -8.32 -0.60 7.92
C LYS A 35 -7.69 -0.19 6.59
N TYR A 36 -7.05 -1.15 5.95
CA TYR A 36 -6.47 -0.94 4.62
C TYR A 36 -7.04 -1.92 3.62
N THR A 37 -7.04 -1.50 2.36
CA THR A 37 -7.27 -2.35 1.20
C THR A 37 -6.14 -2.13 0.22
N PHE A 38 -5.49 -3.19 -0.19
CA PHE A 38 -4.39 -3.15 -1.15
C PHE A 38 -4.74 -4.00 -2.36
N LEU A 39 -4.91 -3.35 -3.51
CA LEU A 39 -5.30 -3.98 -4.76
C LEU A 39 -4.15 -3.90 -5.75
N VAL A 40 -3.77 -5.04 -6.32
CA VAL A 40 -2.72 -5.09 -7.33
C VAL A 40 -3.23 -5.85 -8.55
N ALA A 41 -3.23 -5.18 -9.69
CA ALA A 41 -3.57 -5.78 -10.97
C ALA A 41 -2.31 -5.91 -11.80
N LYS A 42 -2.08 -7.11 -12.34
CA LYS A 42 -0.96 -7.39 -13.23
C LYS A 42 -1.54 -7.84 -14.57
N ARG A 43 -1.02 -7.26 -15.65
CA ARG A 43 -1.37 -7.67 -17.02
C ARG A 43 -0.10 -7.99 -17.78
N SER A 44 -0.09 -9.14 -18.43
CA SER A 44 1.03 -9.54 -19.27
C SER A 44 0.50 -10.24 -20.51
N ALA A 45 1.39 -10.55 -21.46
CA ALA A 45 1.03 -11.26 -22.68
C ALA A 45 0.44 -12.64 -22.38
N SER A 46 0.79 -13.22 -21.25
CA SER A 46 0.31 -14.55 -20.84
C SER A 46 -0.98 -14.52 -20.02
N GLY A 47 -1.55 -13.33 -19.78
CA GLY A 47 -2.80 -13.20 -19.05
C GLY A 47 -2.78 -12.09 -18.03
N SER A 48 -3.79 -12.06 -17.19
CA SER A 48 -3.92 -11.04 -16.13
C SER A 48 -4.16 -11.73 -14.79
N SER A 49 -3.74 -11.07 -13.73
CA SER A 49 -4.02 -11.51 -12.37
C SER A 49 -4.37 -10.30 -11.50
N ASN A 50 -5.25 -10.53 -10.53
CA ASN A 50 -5.62 -9.53 -9.55
C ASN A 50 -5.35 -10.09 -8.16
N ASN A 51 -4.80 -9.25 -7.30
CA ASN A 51 -4.55 -9.60 -5.91
C ASN A 51 -5.20 -8.54 -5.03
N ALA A 52 -5.96 -8.97 -4.05
CA ALA A 52 -6.62 -8.08 -3.11
C ALA A 52 -6.28 -8.52 -1.69
N GLN A 53 -5.76 -7.59 -0.90
CA GLN A 53 -5.46 -7.82 0.50
C GLN A 53 -6.12 -6.74 1.34
N ASN A 54 -6.63 -7.10 2.50
CA ASN A 54 -7.19 -6.13 3.43
C ASN A 54 -6.90 -6.57 4.86
N GLY A 55 -6.96 -5.61 5.78
CA GLY A 55 -6.70 -5.89 7.16
C GLY A 55 -6.87 -4.65 8.02
N ALA A 56 -6.69 -4.83 9.32
CA ALA A 56 -6.70 -3.75 10.29
C ALA A 56 -5.26 -3.37 10.63
N PHE A 57 -5.07 -2.11 11.04
CA PHE A 57 -3.76 -1.65 11.44
C PHE A 57 -3.86 -0.63 12.58
N ILE A 58 -2.76 -0.49 13.30
CA ILE A 58 -2.59 0.51 14.35
C ILE A 58 -1.30 1.25 14.05
N LEU A 59 -1.37 2.58 13.99
CA LEU A 59 -0.22 3.43 13.75
C LEU A 59 0.19 4.12 15.04
N ARG A 60 1.50 4.16 15.28
CA ARG A 60 2.08 4.98 16.34
C ARG A 60 2.46 6.33 15.77
N ALA A 61 2.34 7.37 16.60
CA ALA A 61 2.63 8.73 16.17
C ALA A 61 4.03 8.84 15.57
N GLY A 62 4.11 9.38 14.35
CA GLY A 62 5.37 9.62 13.67
C GLY A 62 6.11 8.40 13.15
N ARG A 63 5.53 7.22 13.25
CA ARG A 63 6.17 5.97 12.80
C ARG A 63 5.56 5.44 11.54
N GLU A 64 6.44 5.01 10.64
CA GLU A 64 6.06 4.32 9.41
C GLU A 64 5.82 2.84 9.71
N GLU A 65 4.73 2.30 9.19
CA GLU A 65 4.41 0.88 9.35
C GLU A 65 4.19 0.24 7.99
N ILE A 66 4.80 -0.93 7.79
CA ILE A 66 4.56 -1.75 6.62
C ILE A 66 3.33 -2.60 6.91
N LEU A 67 2.24 -2.34 6.19
CA LEU A 67 0.97 -3.02 6.42
C LEU A 67 0.94 -4.41 5.80
N THR A 68 1.48 -4.53 4.60
CA THR A 68 1.56 -5.79 3.88
C THR A 68 2.63 -5.71 2.81
N THR A 69 3.12 -6.86 2.39
CA THR A 69 4.12 -6.99 1.34
C THR A 69 3.62 -7.99 0.31
N LEU A 70 3.77 -7.66 -0.96
CA LEU A 70 3.42 -8.53 -2.07
C LEU A 70 4.64 -8.68 -2.97
N VAL A 71 4.95 -9.93 -3.35
CA VAL A 71 6.06 -10.22 -4.26
C VAL A 71 5.48 -10.72 -5.58
N LEU A 72 5.86 -10.06 -6.67
CA LEU A 72 5.47 -10.44 -8.03
C LEU A 72 6.72 -10.88 -8.79
N ASP A 73 6.52 -11.68 -9.84
CA ASP A 73 7.66 -12.04 -10.66
C ASP A 73 8.08 -10.83 -11.52
N ARG A 74 9.25 -10.93 -12.13
CA ARG A 74 9.83 -9.83 -12.90
C ARG A 74 8.96 -9.37 -14.07
N SER A 75 8.12 -10.23 -14.61
CA SER A 75 7.24 -9.88 -15.72
C SER A 75 6.21 -8.81 -15.34
N ALA A 76 6.03 -8.53 -14.04
CA ALA A 76 5.14 -7.48 -13.59
C ALA A 76 5.71 -6.08 -13.86
N VAL A 77 7.02 -5.92 -14.03
CA VAL A 77 7.63 -4.62 -14.25
C VAL A 77 7.07 -3.99 -15.53
N GLY A 78 6.47 -2.79 -15.38
CA GLY A 78 5.80 -2.11 -16.47
C GLY A 78 4.40 -2.63 -16.80
N ASN A 79 3.94 -3.68 -16.11
CA ASN A 79 2.68 -4.36 -16.41
C ASN A 79 1.78 -4.52 -15.18
N TYR A 80 1.92 -3.64 -14.19
CA TYR A 80 1.09 -3.71 -12.99
C TYR A 80 0.55 -2.34 -12.62
N HIS A 81 -0.52 -2.37 -11.86
CA HIS A 81 -1.07 -1.18 -11.20
C HIS A 81 -1.47 -1.57 -9.79
N ALA A 82 -1.03 -0.80 -8.82
CA ALA A 82 -1.34 -1.04 -7.41
C ALA A 82 -2.05 0.17 -6.82
N GLU A 83 -3.00 -0.10 -5.92
CA GLU A 83 -3.74 0.93 -5.21
C GLU A 83 -3.86 0.56 -3.75
N LEU A 84 -3.50 1.48 -2.88
CA LEU A 84 -3.62 1.32 -1.43
C LEU A 84 -4.60 2.35 -0.91
N SER A 85 -5.62 1.88 -0.19
CA SER A 85 -6.61 2.74 0.47
C SER A 85 -6.52 2.55 1.97
N LEU A 86 -6.43 3.65 2.70
CA LEU A 86 -6.40 3.66 4.16
C LEU A 86 -7.64 4.38 4.67
N GLN A 87 -8.32 3.75 5.63
CA GLN A 87 -9.49 4.33 6.30
C GLN A 87 -9.24 4.33 7.79
N THR A 88 -9.24 5.52 8.39
CA THR A 88 -9.04 5.68 9.83
C THR A 88 -10.13 6.58 10.42
N ASP A 89 -10.21 6.62 11.75
CA ASP A 89 -11.10 7.54 12.46
C ASP A 89 -10.72 9.00 12.23
N SER A 90 -9.46 9.24 11.85
CA SER A 90 -8.92 10.59 11.67
C SER A 90 -8.90 11.04 10.22
N GLY A 91 -9.25 10.18 9.27
CA GLY A 91 -9.24 10.50 7.85
C GLY A 91 -8.86 9.32 6.99
N ASN A 92 -8.89 9.55 5.69
CA ASN A 92 -8.61 8.54 4.69
C ASN A 92 -7.46 9.00 3.80
N ALA A 93 -6.73 8.04 3.24
CA ALA A 93 -5.69 8.30 2.27
C ALA A 93 -5.69 7.22 1.20
N THR A 94 -5.31 7.58 0.00
CA THR A 94 -5.18 6.65 -1.13
C THR A 94 -3.92 6.98 -1.89
N CYS A 95 -3.18 5.96 -2.28
CA CYS A 95 -2.00 6.11 -3.12
C CYS A 95 -1.91 4.98 -4.13
N THR A 96 -1.21 5.22 -5.21
CA THR A 96 -1.09 4.28 -6.32
C THR A 96 0.37 4.11 -6.75
N ALA A 97 0.66 2.98 -7.42
CA ALA A 97 1.94 2.70 -8.06
C ALA A 97 1.68 1.84 -9.31
N PRO A 98 2.41 2.01 -10.39
CA PRO A 98 3.27 3.13 -10.66
C PRO A 98 2.52 4.41 -10.80
#